data_9b98498ae3a15fb0be21926a9c3bd3af
#
_entry.id   9b98498ae3a15fb0be21926a9c3bd3af
#
_cell.length_a   1.000
_cell.length_b   1.000
_cell.length_c   1.000
_cell.angle_alpha   90.00
_cell.angle_beta   90.00
_cell.angle_gamma   90.00
#
_symmetry.space_group_name_H-M   'P 1'
#
loop_
_entity.id
_entity.type
_entity.pdbx_description
1 polymer ?
#
loop_
_entity_poly.entity_id
_entity_poly.type
_entity_poly.pdbx_seq_one_letter_code
_entity_poly.pdbx_strand_id
1 'polypeptide(L)'
;MSTSPDSYVYRANPSVPANGHDEFMDSQRRGRDRRRRPSPSSAEECLRALPGLLLLDRLPVPMLATGLEGVVVYTNPAFATMLGHHPDTVMLTGQLLPALLIGHSATPPRGCVSALRAAGNAIVDWRHAEGFPVRSLISETLFFRASDQILLIAVTDVTEFIWIAPPEPL
;
A
#
# COMPACT_ATOMS: atom_id res chain seq x y z
N MET A 1 -20.64 68.24 14.31
CA MET A 1 -21.57 68.06 13.23
C MET A 1 -21.58 66.54 12.96
N SER A 2 -22.37 65.76 13.70
CA SER A 2 -23.79 65.46 13.49
C SER A 2 -24.00 64.78 12.18
N THR A 3 -24.24 63.46 12.18
CA THR A 3 -25.58 62.91 12.15
C THR A 3 -25.48 61.38 12.07
N SER A 4 -26.12 60.69 13.00
CA SER A 4 -26.68 59.33 12.79
C SER A 4 -27.89 59.41 11.90
N PRO A 5 -28.24 58.34 11.19
CA PRO A 5 -29.59 57.81 11.35
C PRO A 5 -29.68 56.26 11.29
N ASP A 6 -30.59 55.82 12.01
CA ASP A 6 -31.82 55.09 11.78
C ASP A 6 -31.73 53.56 11.97
N SER A 7 -32.28 53.25 13.13
CA SER A 7 -32.83 52.00 13.59
C SER A 7 -34.06 51.59 12.78
N TYR A 8 -33.97 50.48 12.04
CA TYR A 8 -35.16 49.75 11.54
C TYR A 8 -35.56 48.68 12.54
N VAL A 9 -36.61 48.99 13.27
CA VAL A 9 -37.36 48.08 14.12
C VAL A 9 -38.17 47.15 13.22
N TYR A 10 -37.82 45.86 13.15
CA TYR A 10 -38.65 44.85 12.51
C TYR A 10 -39.69 44.34 13.49
N ARG A 11 -40.95 44.74 13.26
CA ARG A 11 -42.12 44.28 14.04
C ARG A 11 -42.35 42.81 13.80
N ALA A 12 -42.38 42.02 14.86
CA ALA A 12 -42.88 40.65 14.86
C ALA A 12 -44.35 40.58 14.51
N ASN A 13 -44.73 39.71 13.58
CA ASN A 13 -46.09 39.37 13.29
C ASN A 13 -46.38 38.00 13.94
N PRO A 14 -47.38 37.86 14.81
CA PRO A 14 -47.71 36.59 15.42
C PRO A 14 -48.73 35.83 14.58
N SER A 15 -48.64 34.50 14.62
CA SER A 15 -49.67 33.53 14.24
C SER A 15 -49.63 32.95 12.80
N VAL A 16 -48.86 31.83 12.69
CA VAL A 16 -49.24 30.72 11.80
C VAL A 16 -49.16 29.43 12.63
N PRO A 17 -50.21 28.58 12.62
CA PRO A 17 -50.23 27.37 13.45
C PRO A 17 -49.31 26.29 12.92
N ALA A 18 -48.66 25.60 13.83
CA ALA A 18 -47.92 24.38 13.60
C ALA A 18 -48.83 23.29 13.04
N ASN A 19 -48.60 22.87 11.80
CA ASN A 19 -49.18 21.64 11.27
C ASN A 19 -48.04 20.69 10.94
N GLY A 20 -48.06 19.54 11.61
CA GLY A 20 -47.12 18.45 11.53
C GLY A 20 -47.04 17.81 10.17
N HIS A 21 -46.01 18.13 9.45
CA HIS A 21 -45.59 17.43 8.24
C HIS A 21 -44.07 17.22 8.16
N ASP A 22 -43.31 17.52 9.22
CA ASP A 22 -41.86 17.39 9.17
C ASP A 22 -41.30 16.04 9.66
N GLU A 23 -42.12 15.14 10.18
CA GLU A 23 -41.62 13.81 10.64
C GLU A 23 -41.52 12.75 9.55
N PHE A 24 -42.05 12.98 8.33
CA PHE A 24 -42.05 11.95 7.29
C PHE A 24 -40.89 12.07 6.27
N MET A 25 -40.13 13.14 6.31
CA MET A 25 -39.04 13.39 5.34
C MET A 25 -37.62 13.07 5.86
N ASP A 26 -37.47 12.81 7.15
CA ASP A 26 -36.14 12.52 7.72
C ASP A 26 -35.74 11.04 7.68
N SER A 27 -36.69 10.15 7.41
CA SER A 27 -36.41 8.71 7.31
C SER A 27 -35.86 8.25 5.95
N GLN A 28 -35.91 9.09 4.91
CA GLN A 28 -35.40 8.74 3.58
C GLN A 28 -34.00 9.28 3.25
N ARG A 29 -33.39 10.10 4.10
CA ARG A 29 -32.03 10.63 3.90
C ARG A 29 -30.92 9.79 4.51
N ARG A 30 -31.21 8.66 5.12
CA ARG A 30 -30.18 7.64 5.37
C ARG A 30 -29.89 6.87 4.08
N GLY A 31 -29.52 7.59 3.04
CA GLY A 31 -28.87 7.03 1.88
C GLY A 31 -27.68 6.23 2.39
N ARG A 32 -27.79 4.89 2.35
CA ARG A 32 -26.63 4.01 2.51
C ARG A 32 -25.55 4.60 1.64
N ASP A 33 -24.49 5.11 2.27
CA ASP A 33 -23.30 5.54 1.57
C ASP A 33 -22.69 4.30 0.89
N ARG A 34 -23.16 4.05 -0.35
CA ARG A 34 -22.74 2.93 -1.20
C ARG A 34 -21.26 3.03 -1.60
N ARG A 35 -20.56 4.05 -1.14
CA ARG A 35 -19.16 4.31 -1.49
C ARG A 35 -18.17 3.72 -0.49
N ARG A 36 -18.60 3.31 0.69
CA ARG A 36 -17.74 2.60 1.63
C ARG A 36 -17.71 1.12 1.26
N ARG A 37 -16.83 0.74 0.35
CA ARG A 37 -16.41 -0.65 0.26
C ARG A 37 -15.85 -1.03 1.62
N PRO A 38 -16.24 -2.18 2.21
CA PRO A 38 -15.62 -2.67 3.43
C PRO A 38 -14.12 -2.73 3.23
N SER A 39 -13.34 -2.33 4.23
CA SER A 39 -11.89 -2.45 4.17
C SER A 39 -11.53 -3.93 4.10
N PRO A 40 -10.59 -4.32 3.21
CA PRO A 40 -10.16 -5.70 3.12
C PRO A 40 -9.67 -6.21 4.48
N SER A 41 -10.07 -7.41 4.85
CA SER A 41 -9.72 -8.04 6.13
C SER A 41 -8.46 -8.90 6.05
N SER A 42 -8.02 -9.25 4.83
CA SER A 42 -6.83 -10.05 4.58
C SER A 42 -5.96 -9.47 3.47
N ALA A 43 -4.70 -9.92 3.43
CA ALA A 43 -3.75 -9.55 2.38
C ALA A 43 -4.26 -9.94 0.97
N GLU A 44 -4.87 -11.12 0.85
CA GLU A 44 -5.43 -11.58 -0.42
C GLU A 44 -6.63 -10.75 -0.87
N GLU A 45 -7.52 -10.39 0.05
CA GLU A 45 -8.65 -9.51 -0.26
C GLU A 45 -8.17 -8.11 -0.68
N CYS A 46 -7.14 -7.60 0.01
CA CYS A 46 -6.52 -6.34 -0.32
C CYS A 46 -5.93 -6.37 -1.74
N LEU A 47 -5.20 -7.44 -2.07
CA LEU A 47 -4.62 -7.65 -3.39
C LEU A 47 -5.69 -7.73 -4.48
N ARG A 48 -6.75 -8.55 -4.29
CA ARG A 48 -7.86 -8.68 -5.24
C ARG A 48 -8.64 -7.38 -5.43
N ALA A 49 -8.63 -6.49 -4.45
CA ALA A 49 -9.28 -5.19 -4.54
C ALA A 49 -8.47 -4.16 -5.36
N LEU A 50 -7.22 -4.50 -5.78
CA LEU A 50 -6.38 -3.61 -6.60
C LEU A 50 -6.86 -3.62 -8.06
N PRO A 51 -7.39 -2.50 -8.58
CA PRO A 51 -7.88 -2.44 -9.96
C PRO A 51 -6.77 -2.58 -11.01
N GLY A 52 -5.52 -2.44 -10.62
CA GLY A 52 -4.37 -2.41 -11.51
C GLY A 52 -3.48 -3.66 -11.48
N LEU A 53 -3.91 -4.76 -10.87
CA LEU A 53 -3.06 -5.94 -10.71
C LEU A 53 -2.51 -6.45 -12.05
N LEU A 54 -3.35 -6.49 -13.10
CA LEU A 54 -2.94 -6.87 -14.45
C LEU A 54 -1.91 -5.90 -15.07
N LEU A 55 -1.91 -4.63 -14.65
CA LEU A 55 -0.90 -3.66 -15.08
C LEU A 55 0.43 -3.93 -14.39
N LEU A 56 0.41 -4.31 -13.11
CA LEU A 56 1.62 -4.64 -12.36
C LEU A 56 2.37 -5.82 -12.99
N ASP A 57 1.65 -6.81 -13.54
CA ASP A 57 2.24 -7.96 -14.24
C ASP A 57 2.99 -7.56 -15.52
N ARG A 58 2.64 -6.43 -16.11
CA ARG A 58 3.26 -5.93 -17.36
C ARG A 58 4.35 -4.89 -17.13
N LEU A 59 4.53 -4.44 -15.89
CA LEU A 59 5.59 -3.48 -15.58
C LEU A 59 6.95 -4.18 -15.59
N PRO A 60 7.95 -3.58 -16.26
CA PRO A 60 9.32 -4.10 -16.24
C PRO A 60 10.06 -3.79 -14.93
N VAL A 61 9.36 -3.27 -13.93
CA VAL A 61 9.89 -2.96 -12.60
C VAL A 61 9.59 -4.14 -11.70
N PRO A 62 10.61 -4.78 -11.07
CA PRO A 62 10.40 -5.86 -10.13
C PRO A 62 9.55 -5.42 -8.93
N MET A 63 8.47 -6.17 -8.67
CA MET A 63 7.51 -5.85 -7.61
C MET A 63 7.13 -7.08 -6.79
N LEU A 64 7.02 -6.87 -5.48
CA LEU A 64 6.64 -7.88 -4.49
C LEU A 64 5.56 -7.32 -3.59
N ALA A 65 4.51 -8.12 -3.31
CA ALA A 65 3.59 -7.84 -2.19
C ALA A 65 3.65 -8.96 -1.16
N THR A 66 3.65 -8.57 0.10
CA THR A 66 3.63 -9.48 1.24
C THR A 66 2.53 -9.10 2.22
N GLY A 67 1.92 -10.10 2.85
CA GLY A 67 1.07 -9.88 4.02
C GLY A 67 1.91 -9.40 5.20
N LEU A 68 1.26 -8.81 6.21
CA LEU A 68 1.92 -8.34 7.42
C LEU A 68 2.55 -9.48 8.23
N GLU A 69 2.14 -10.72 7.96
CA GLU A 69 2.73 -11.95 8.52
C GLU A 69 4.05 -12.34 7.85
N GLY A 70 4.44 -11.67 6.78
CA GLY A 70 5.65 -11.95 6.02
C GLY A 70 5.51 -13.09 5.01
N VAL A 71 4.28 -13.46 4.65
CA VAL A 71 3.99 -14.39 3.54
C VAL A 71 3.91 -13.58 2.24
N VAL A 72 4.61 -14.01 1.22
CA VAL A 72 4.53 -13.43 -0.13
C VAL A 72 3.17 -13.76 -0.72
N VAL A 73 2.40 -12.74 -1.06
CA VAL A 73 1.06 -12.89 -1.66
C VAL A 73 1.04 -12.56 -3.14
N TYR A 74 2.07 -11.88 -3.64
CA TYR A 74 2.20 -11.53 -5.04
C TYR A 74 3.65 -11.20 -5.41
N THR A 75 4.04 -11.60 -6.62
CA THR A 75 5.24 -11.11 -7.32
C THR A 75 4.89 -10.94 -8.78
N ASN A 76 5.41 -9.88 -9.41
CA ASN A 76 5.27 -9.76 -10.85
C ASN A 76 6.37 -10.55 -11.59
N PRO A 77 6.20 -10.79 -12.93
CA PRO A 77 7.18 -11.50 -13.73
C PRO A 77 8.59 -10.90 -13.68
N ALA A 78 8.71 -9.58 -13.60
CA ALA A 78 9.99 -8.89 -13.50
C ALA A 78 10.75 -9.27 -12.21
N PHE A 79 10.05 -9.37 -11.06
CA PHE A 79 10.65 -9.79 -9.80
C PHE A 79 11.09 -11.26 -9.84
N ALA A 80 10.26 -12.14 -10.40
CA ALA A 80 10.61 -13.56 -10.58
C ALA A 80 11.88 -13.70 -11.45
N THR A 81 11.93 -13.00 -12.57
CA THR A 81 13.08 -13.01 -13.49
C THR A 81 14.34 -12.48 -12.83
N MET A 82 14.24 -11.38 -12.05
CA MET A 82 15.36 -10.81 -11.31
C MET A 82 15.99 -11.84 -10.36
N LEU A 83 15.18 -12.72 -9.76
CA LEU A 83 15.67 -13.79 -8.88
C LEU A 83 15.98 -15.10 -9.62
N GLY A 84 15.99 -15.11 -10.94
CA GLY A 84 16.31 -16.29 -11.76
C GLY A 84 15.20 -17.36 -11.80
N HIS A 85 13.95 -16.97 -11.43
CA HIS A 85 12.81 -17.87 -11.56
C HIS A 85 12.09 -17.66 -12.89
N HIS A 86 11.58 -18.75 -13.46
CA HIS A 86 10.75 -18.63 -14.65
C HIS A 86 9.43 -17.91 -14.29
N PRO A 87 8.98 -16.92 -15.08
CA PRO A 87 7.78 -16.13 -14.75
C PRO A 87 6.51 -16.95 -14.52
N ASP A 88 6.36 -18.06 -15.24
CA ASP A 88 5.20 -18.95 -15.14
C ASP A 88 5.29 -19.91 -13.93
N THR A 89 6.40 -19.89 -13.20
CA THR A 89 6.59 -20.76 -12.04
C THR A 89 6.13 -20.00 -10.79
N VAL A 90 4.96 -20.32 -10.28
CA VAL A 90 4.32 -19.69 -9.09
C VAL A 90 5.08 -20.01 -7.79
N MET A 91 6.41 -20.17 -7.84
CA MET A 91 7.20 -20.69 -6.72
C MET A 91 7.44 -19.65 -5.60
N LEU A 92 7.26 -18.36 -5.86
CA LEU A 92 7.55 -17.32 -4.87
C LEU A 92 6.33 -16.99 -4.00
N THR A 93 5.13 -17.08 -4.55
CA THR A 93 3.89 -16.86 -3.79
C THR A 93 3.69 -17.97 -2.75
N GLY A 94 3.36 -17.57 -1.53
CA GLY A 94 3.23 -18.49 -0.38
C GLY A 94 4.54 -18.71 0.39
N GLN A 95 5.69 -18.28 -0.14
CA GLN A 95 6.95 -18.34 0.60
C GLN A 95 7.00 -17.28 1.70
N LEU A 96 7.83 -17.56 2.72
CA LEU A 96 8.12 -16.60 3.78
C LEU A 96 9.29 -15.69 3.38
N LEU A 97 9.22 -14.41 3.70
CA LEU A 97 10.27 -13.41 3.42
C LEU A 97 11.68 -13.85 3.87
N PRO A 98 11.88 -14.48 5.06
CA PRO A 98 13.21 -14.93 5.47
C PRO A 98 13.87 -15.93 4.50
N ALA A 99 13.09 -16.65 3.71
CA ALA A 99 13.63 -17.57 2.70
C ALA A 99 14.19 -16.83 1.48
N LEU A 100 13.64 -15.65 1.18
CA LEU A 100 14.03 -14.82 0.03
C LEU A 100 15.14 -13.81 0.37
N LEU A 101 15.30 -13.44 1.65
CA LEU A 101 16.25 -12.43 2.11
C LEU A 101 17.54 -13.07 2.62
N ILE A 102 18.67 -12.59 2.15
CA ILE A 102 19.97 -13.02 2.65
C ILE A 102 20.25 -12.33 4.00
N GLY A 103 20.80 -13.09 4.94
CA GLY A 103 21.11 -12.61 6.30
C GLY A 103 19.91 -12.57 7.25
N HIS A 104 18.71 -12.92 6.78
CA HIS A 104 17.47 -12.87 7.59
C HIS A 104 16.86 -14.23 7.93
N SER A 105 17.59 -15.33 7.74
CA SER A 105 17.07 -16.70 7.99
C SER A 105 16.61 -16.94 9.42
N ALA A 106 17.19 -16.25 10.41
CA ALA A 106 16.79 -16.31 11.81
C ALA A 106 15.78 -15.22 12.21
N THR A 107 15.45 -14.30 11.31
CA THR A 107 14.51 -13.20 11.59
C THR A 107 13.08 -13.71 11.45
N PRO A 108 12.19 -13.46 12.43
CA PRO A 108 10.78 -13.79 12.27
C PRO A 108 10.19 -13.12 11.03
N PRO A 109 9.26 -13.76 10.30
CA PRO A 109 8.72 -13.21 9.05
C PRO A 109 8.12 -11.79 9.20
N ARG A 110 7.41 -11.51 10.29
CA ARG A 110 6.93 -10.15 10.63
C ARG A 110 8.08 -9.16 10.83
N GLY A 111 9.20 -9.60 11.38
CA GLY A 111 10.41 -8.77 11.54
C GLY A 111 10.99 -8.37 10.20
N CYS A 112 10.98 -9.28 9.21
CA CYS A 112 11.38 -8.98 7.84
C CYS A 112 10.46 -7.94 7.20
N VAL A 113 9.13 -8.02 7.41
CA VAL A 113 8.18 -6.99 6.93
C VAL A 113 8.52 -5.63 7.52
N SER A 114 8.80 -5.58 8.82
CA SER A 114 9.17 -4.32 9.50
C SER A 114 10.49 -3.77 8.97
N ALA A 115 11.49 -4.64 8.73
CA ALA A 115 12.76 -4.26 8.16
C ALA A 115 12.61 -3.70 6.74
N LEU A 116 11.85 -4.38 5.87
CA LEU A 116 11.57 -3.91 4.51
C LEU A 116 10.81 -2.59 4.50
N ARG A 117 9.87 -2.41 5.43
CA ARG A 117 9.13 -1.16 5.59
C ARG A 117 10.05 0.00 5.98
N ALA A 118 11.03 -0.25 6.84
CA ALA A 118 12.00 0.74 7.27
C ALA A 118 13.12 0.98 6.25
N ALA A 119 13.30 0.05 5.29
CA ALA A 119 14.41 0.04 4.33
C ALA A 119 14.15 0.92 3.09
N GLY A 120 13.19 1.85 3.12
CA GLY A 120 12.97 2.78 1.99
C GLY A 120 14.29 3.45 1.58
N ASN A 121 14.63 3.36 0.29
CA ASN A 121 15.90 3.80 -0.29
C ASN A 121 17.16 3.08 0.24
N ALA A 122 17.01 1.90 0.86
CA ALA A 122 18.15 1.07 1.27
C ALA A 122 18.36 -0.11 0.32
N ILE A 123 19.58 -0.63 0.35
CA ILE A 123 19.96 -1.82 -0.41
C ILE A 123 19.59 -3.05 0.41
N VAL A 124 18.98 -4.03 -0.26
CA VAL A 124 18.59 -5.33 0.30
C VAL A 124 19.10 -6.43 -0.60
N ASP A 125 19.64 -7.48 0.02
CA ASP A 125 20.15 -8.66 -0.69
C ASP A 125 19.09 -9.76 -0.72
N TRP A 126 18.66 -10.10 -1.94
CA TRP A 126 17.74 -11.20 -2.20
C TRP A 126 18.49 -12.46 -2.59
N ARG A 127 17.89 -13.59 -2.36
CA ARG A 127 18.44 -14.90 -2.76
C ARG A 127 18.01 -15.25 -4.17
N HIS A 128 18.95 -15.31 -5.11
CA HIS A 128 18.73 -15.86 -6.44
C HIS A 128 18.41 -17.36 -6.39
N ALA A 129 17.72 -17.90 -7.37
CA ALA A 129 17.41 -19.32 -7.48
C ALA A 129 18.66 -20.20 -7.41
N GLU A 130 19.79 -19.74 -7.96
CA GLU A 130 21.10 -20.40 -7.92
C GLU A 130 21.88 -20.13 -6.62
N GLY A 131 21.32 -19.38 -5.68
CA GLY A 131 21.88 -19.19 -4.33
C GLY A 131 22.76 -17.97 -4.14
N PHE A 132 23.12 -17.22 -5.17
CA PHE A 132 23.92 -16.00 -5.03
C PHE A 132 23.05 -14.79 -4.65
N PRO A 133 23.63 -13.71 -4.10
CA PRO A 133 22.91 -12.50 -3.77
C PRO A 133 22.56 -11.67 -4.99
N VAL A 134 21.31 -11.20 -5.07
CA VAL A 134 20.87 -10.12 -5.96
C VAL A 134 20.64 -8.89 -5.12
N ARG A 135 21.39 -7.84 -5.37
CA ARG A 135 21.30 -6.57 -4.65
C ARG A 135 20.28 -5.67 -5.29
N SER A 136 19.33 -5.19 -4.50
CA SER A 136 18.36 -4.23 -5.01
C SER A 136 18.19 -3.05 -4.08
N LEU A 137 17.95 -1.90 -4.68
CA LEU A 137 17.48 -0.70 -3.99
C LEU A 137 15.97 -0.84 -3.83
N ILE A 138 15.49 -0.77 -2.60
CA ILE A 138 14.05 -0.73 -2.33
C ILE A 138 13.56 0.69 -2.59
N SER A 139 12.54 0.84 -3.45
CA SER A 139 11.81 2.10 -3.56
C SER A 139 11.04 2.39 -2.26
N GLU A 140 10.61 3.64 -2.08
CA GLU A 140 9.64 3.92 -1.03
C GLU A 140 8.47 2.96 -1.13
N THR A 141 8.06 2.42 0.01
CA THR A 141 6.95 1.45 0.06
C THR A 141 5.68 2.07 -0.48
N LEU A 142 5.09 1.42 -1.47
CA LEU A 142 3.82 1.83 -2.03
C LEU A 142 2.71 1.36 -1.09
N PHE A 143 2.32 2.23 -0.15
CA PHE A 143 1.16 1.99 0.69
C PHE A 143 -0.08 2.59 0.05
N PHE A 144 -1.13 1.78 -0.02
CA PHE A 144 -2.44 2.31 -0.39
C PHE A 144 -3.08 3.05 0.78
N ARG A 145 -3.00 2.48 1.99
CA ARG A 145 -3.51 3.05 3.24
C ARG A 145 -2.78 2.44 4.43
N ALA A 146 -2.73 3.16 5.55
CA ALA A 146 -2.16 2.64 6.80
C ALA A 146 -2.90 1.41 7.34
N SER A 147 -4.17 1.20 6.94
CA SER A 147 -5.00 0.05 7.31
C SER A 147 -4.85 -1.16 6.40
N ASP A 148 -4.08 -1.06 5.31
CA ASP A 148 -3.95 -2.15 4.36
C ASP A 148 -3.13 -3.29 4.99
N GLN A 149 -3.59 -4.51 4.75
CA GLN A 149 -3.00 -5.73 5.31
C GLN A 149 -1.82 -6.26 4.47
N ILE A 150 -1.33 -5.44 3.52
CA ILE A 150 -0.21 -5.78 2.65
C ILE A 150 0.85 -4.69 2.68
N LEU A 151 2.07 -5.13 2.39
CA LEU A 151 3.21 -4.29 2.03
C LEU A 151 3.51 -4.55 0.56
N LEU A 152 3.36 -3.53 -0.29
CA LEU A 152 3.76 -3.58 -1.70
C LEU A 152 5.04 -2.77 -1.87
N ILE A 153 6.08 -3.38 -2.43
CA ILE A 153 7.36 -2.75 -2.71
C ILE A 153 7.73 -2.93 -4.18
N ALA A 154 8.35 -1.92 -4.75
CA ALA A 154 9.08 -2.02 -6.00
C ALA A 154 10.58 -1.98 -5.69
N VAL A 155 11.37 -2.68 -6.48
CA VAL A 155 12.82 -2.73 -6.29
C VAL A 155 13.54 -2.44 -7.60
N THR A 156 14.75 -1.92 -7.49
CA THR A 156 15.64 -1.72 -8.65
C THR A 156 16.87 -2.59 -8.44
N ASP A 157 17.15 -3.50 -9.38
CA ASP A 157 18.36 -4.29 -9.37
C ASP A 157 19.57 -3.36 -9.53
N VAL A 158 20.47 -3.39 -8.56
CA VAL A 158 21.71 -2.60 -8.55
C VAL A 158 22.94 -3.49 -8.45
N THR A 159 22.77 -4.79 -8.66
CA THR A 159 23.85 -5.79 -8.53
C THR A 159 25.06 -5.40 -9.36
N GLU A 160 24.88 -5.02 -10.62
CA GLU A 160 25.97 -4.63 -11.50
C GLU A 160 26.62 -3.31 -11.11
N PHE A 161 25.85 -2.36 -10.59
CA PHE A 161 26.37 -1.02 -10.28
C PHE A 161 27.29 -1.00 -9.06
N ILE A 162 27.12 -1.90 -8.10
CA ILE A 162 27.91 -1.96 -6.88
C ILE A 162 29.29 -2.59 -7.11
N TRP A 163 29.42 -3.43 -8.13
CA TRP A 163 30.72 -4.03 -8.51
C TRP A 163 31.65 -3.05 -9.22
N ILE A 164 31.14 -1.92 -9.73
CA ILE A 164 31.89 -0.93 -10.50
C ILE A 164 32.56 0.11 -9.60
N ALA A 165 32.11 0.29 -8.35
CA ALA A 165 32.74 1.18 -7.39
C ALA A 165 33.78 0.39 -6.58
N PRO A 166 35.12 0.58 -6.80
CA PRO A 166 36.13 0.03 -5.91
C PRO A 166 35.90 0.62 -4.52
N PRO A 167 36.09 -0.16 -3.42
CA PRO A 167 36.04 0.39 -2.08
C PRO A 167 37.07 1.52 -2.00
N GLU A 168 36.68 2.71 -1.56
CA GLU A 168 37.60 3.78 -1.27
C GLU A 168 38.64 3.27 -0.25
N PRO A 169 39.95 3.40 -0.49
CA PRO A 169 40.93 3.03 0.49
C PRO A 169 40.79 3.96 1.70
N LEU A 170 40.65 3.37 2.88
CA LEU A 170 40.69 4.04 4.18
C LEU A 170 42.09 4.60 4.41
#